data_8f6df49799b9fd2766ff7970e81b50aa
#
_entry.id   8f6df49799b9fd2766ff7970e81b50aa
#
_cell.length_a   1.000
_cell.length_b   1.000
_cell.length_c   1.000
_cell.angle_alpha   90.00
_cell.angle_beta   90.00
_cell.angle_gamma   90.00
#
_symmetry.space_group_name_H-M   'P 1'
#
loop_
_entity.id
_entity.type
_entity.pdbx_description
1 polymer ?
#
loop_
_entity_poly.entity_id
_entity_poly.type
_entity_poly.pdbx_seq_one_letter_code
_entity_poly.pdbx_strand_id
1 'polypeptide(L)'
;MMYKDTGIVLMVLLALSSCNKTNESIEILARVENAFLTKKEVINRFPEYRKTDVESQVAQWINAELLYAAGVRAGVNKDLAVVNRVEDYQKKLIGQTYLEMVLRSRVGVSTDEIKDFYIEQKESFKRLHGEALINNFNVDNKRDAKKIRALLEKDAGNKKRNKLFEKYSVNAISVEENQLLPAINNAVFGGTKRTYIGPIKSGDIYSVIEIIKRFPKGTYRSMDDVYDHIYLVIQKRKAVIQSAAIIDSLKQEYLFELNVEGL
;
A
#
# COMPACT_ATOMS: atom_id res chain seq x y z
N MET A 1 -40.95 46.33 -70.44
CA MET A 1 -40.14 47.08 -69.46
C MET A 1 -39.62 46.05 -68.50
N MET A 2 -38.37 45.68 -68.71
CA MET A 2 -37.73 44.51 -68.03
C MET A 2 -37.08 44.97 -66.77
N TYR A 3 -37.37 44.29 -65.63
CA TYR A 3 -36.55 44.35 -64.39
C TYR A 3 -35.81 43.05 -64.22
N LYS A 4 -34.49 43.16 -64.12
CA LYS A 4 -33.56 42.07 -63.80
C LYS A 4 -33.41 41.97 -62.31
N ASP A 5 -33.77 40.82 -61.71
CA ASP A 5 -33.50 40.51 -60.38
C ASP A 5 -32.11 39.77 -60.28
N THR A 6 -31.18 40.42 -59.65
CA THR A 6 -29.88 39.89 -59.34
C THR A 6 -29.94 39.17 -57.98
N GLY A 7 -29.99 37.81 -58.04
CA GLY A 7 -29.91 36.96 -56.81
C GLY A 7 -28.52 36.96 -56.26
N ILE A 8 -28.38 37.40 -55.00
CA ILE A 8 -27.14 37.27 -54.17
C ILE A 8 -27.18 35.90 -53.56
N VAL A 9 -26.27 35.01 -54.00
CA VAL A 9 -26.02 33.72 -53.37
C VAL A 9 -25.13 33.95 -52.19
N LEU A 10 -25.68 33.85 -50.97
CA LEU A 10 -24.97 33.88 -49.71
C LEU A 10 -24.35 32.48 -49.42
N MET A 11 -23.06 32.34 -49.69
CA MET A 11 -22.31 31.12 -49.45
C MET A 11 -21.94 31.04 -47.95
N VAL A 12 -22.72 30.28 -47.18
CA VAL A 12 -22.43 29.99 -45.76
C VAL A 12 -21.33 28.95 -45.70
N LEU A 13 -20.11 29.37 -45.38
CA LEU A 13 -18.97 28.50 -44.98
C LEU A 13 -19.23 27.90 -43.60
N LEU A 14 -19.71 26.66 -43.55
CA LEU A 14 -19.73 25.84 -42.37
C LEU A 14 -18.28 25.40 -42.02
N ALA A 15 -17.66 26.09 -41.08
CA ALA A 15 -16.42 25.65 -40.46
C ALA A 15 -16.71 24.39 -39.60
N LEU A 16 -16.43 23.22 -40.17
CA LEU A 16 -16.39 21.98 -39.43
C LEU A 16 -15.18 22.02 -38.47
N SER A 17 -15.42 22.43 -37.23
CA SER A 17 -14.47 22.23 -36.11
C SER A 17 -14.36 20.73 -35.86
N SER A 18 -13.38 20.11 -36.51
CA SER A 18 -12.95 18.75 -36.21
C SER A 18 -12.41 18.71 -34.76
N CYS A 19 -13.24 18.30 -33.81
CA CYS A 19 -12.78 17.86 -32.53
C CYS A 19 -11.91 16.61 -32.76
N ASN A 20 -10.61 16.79 -32.78
CA ASN A 20 -9.64 15.69 -32.61
C ASN A 20 -9.78 15.12 -31.17
N LYS A 21 -10.79 14.27 -30.95
CA LYS A 21 -10.74 13.30 -29.87
C LYS A 21 -9.63 12.35 -30.27
N THR A 22 -8.50 12.42 -29.54
CA THR A 22 -7.49 11.36 -29.53
C THR A 22 -8.23 10.06 -29.17
N ASN A 23 -8.49 9.23 -30.19
CA ASN A 23 -8.93 7.86 -29.97
C ASN A 23 -7.78 7.13 -29.29
N GLU A 24 -7.76 7.12 -27.95
CA GLU A 24 -6.96 6.14 -27.23
C GLU A 24 -7.44 4.77 -27.71
N SER A 25 -6.63 4.10 -28.51
CA SER A 25 -6.90 2.73 -28.93
C SER A 25 -7.01 1.88 -27.68
N ILE A 26 -8.19 1.28 -27.46
CA ILE A 26 -8.43 0.38 -26.32
C ILE A 26 -7.56 -0.84 -26.55
N GLU A 27 -6.44 -0.93 -25.83
CA GLU A 27 -5.54 -2.09 -25.88
C GLU A 27 -6.14 -3.24 -25.07
N ILE A 28 -6.69 -4.24 -25.76
CA ILE A 28 -7.30 -5.43 -25.18
C ILE A 28 -6.18 -6.45 -24.91
N LEU A 29 -6.03 -6.89 -23.67
CA LEU A 29 -5.03 -7.88 -23.26
C LEU A 29 -5.57 -9.32 -23.28
N ALA A 30 -6.86 -9.50 -23.02
CA ALA A 30 -7.53 -10.79 -23.07
C ALA A 30 -9.00 -10.66 -23.40
N ARG A 31 -9.57 -11.76 -23.91
CA ARG A 31 -11.02 -11.87 -24.18
C ARG A 31 -11.52 -13.27 -23.84
N VAL A 32 -12.66 -13.34 -23.17
CA VAL A 32 -13.41 -14.58 -22.93
C VAL A 32 -14.85 -14.29 -23.31
N GLU A 33 -15.37 -14.93 -24.36
CA GLU A 33 -16.69 -14.65 -24.95
C GLU A 33 -16.91 -13.13 -25.21
N ASN A 34 -17.84 -12.51 -24.49
CA ASN A 34 -18.16 -11.08 -24.63
C ASN A 34 -17.40 -10.20 -23.62
N ALA A 35 -16.73 -10.80 -22.63
CA ALA A 35 -15.91 -10.07 -21.67
C ALA A 35 -14.52 -9.81 -22.24
N PHE A 36 -13.95 -8.65 -21.96
CA PHE A 36 -12.57 -8.31 -22.34
C PHE A 36 -11.87 -7.57 -21.23
N LEU A 37 -10.58 -7.81 -21.10
CA LEU A 37 -9.68 -7.16 -20.15
C LEU A 37 -8.82 -6.17 -20.92
N THR A 38 -8.86 -4.90 -20.52
CA THR A 38 -8.05 -3.85 -21.12
C THR A 38 -6.78 -3.61 -20.29
N LYS A 39 -5.76 -3.09 -20.96
CA LYS A 39 -4.51 -2.65 -20.29
C LYS A 39 -4.79 -1.61 -19.20
N LYS A 40 -5.70 -0.68 -19.47
CA LYS A 40 -6.12 0.36 -18.53
C LYS A 40 -6.73 -0.23 -17.25
N GLU A 41 -7.54 -1.28 -17.37
CA GLU A 41 -8.12 -1.96 -16.20
C GLU A 41 -7.05 -2.67 -15.37
N VAL A 42 -6.08 -3.32 -16.01
CA VAL A 42 -4.97 -3.96 -15.30
C VAL A 42 -4.14 -2.92 -14.55
N ILE A 43 -3.78 -1.80 -15.18
CA ILE A 43 -3.04 -0.71 -14.54
C ILE A 43 -3.81 -0.12 -13.36
N ASN A 44 -5.12 0.10 -13.51
CA ASN A 44 -5.95 0.66 -12.44
C ASN A 44 -6.13 -0.28 -11.25
N ARG A 45 -6.20 -1.59 -11.49
CA ARG A 45 -6.33 -2.60 -10.41
C ARG A 45 -5.02 -2.87 -9.68
N PHE A 46 -3.88 -2.70 -10.38
CA PHE A 46 -2.54 -3.04 -9.88
C PHE A 46 -1.54 -1.92 -10.21
N PRO A 47 -1.60 -0.76 -9.54
CA PRO A 47 -0.78 0.41 -9.88
C PRO A 47 0.74 0.20 -9.70
N GLU A 48 1.15 -0.79 -8.89
CA GLU A 48 2.57 -1.10 -8.61
C GLU A 48 3.09 -2.34 -9.36
N TYR A 49 2.43 -2.77 -10.42
CA TYR A 49 2.80 -4.01 -11.10
C TYR A 49 4.15 -3.94 -11.83
N ARG A 50 4.90 -5.05 -11.78
CA ARG A 50 6.05 -5.29 -12.65
C ARG A 50 5.56 -5.97 -13.92
N LYS A 51 6.27 -5.76 -15.04
CA LYS A 51 5.90 -6.34 -16.34
C LYS A 51 5.75 -7.88 -16.31
N THR A 52 6.49 -8.55 -15.43
CA THR A 52 6.41 -10.00 -15.19
C THR A 52 5.14 -10.46 -14.50
N ASP A 53 4.40 -9.54 -13.82
CA ASP A 53 3.20 -9.91 -13.07
C ASP A 53 1.94 -9.81 -13.93
N VAL A 54 2.00 -9.10 -15.07
CA VAL A 54 0.86 -8.89 -15.98
C VAL A 54 0.36 -10.20 -16.57
N GLU A 55 1.26 -11.07 -17.05
CA GLU A 55 0.87 -12.36 -17.62
C GLU A 55 0.13 -13.23 -16.61
N SER A 56 0.61 -13.26 -15.37
CA SER A 56 -0.06 -13.98 -14.27
C SER A 56 -1.44 -13.41 -13.97
N GLN A 57 -1.58 -12.08 -13.93
CA GLN A 57 -2.85 -11.41 -13.68
C GLN A 57 -3.86 -11.65 -14.83
N VAL A 58 -3.39 -11.57 -16.07
CA VAL A 58 -4.22 -11.87 -17.26
C VAL A 58 -4.69 -13.32 -17.23
N ALA A 59 -3.79 -14.28 -16.91
CA ALA A 59 -4.15 -15.69 -16.80
C ALA A 59 -5.18 -15.94 -15.69
N GLN A 60 -5.03 -15.31 -14.53
CA GLN A 60 -6.01 -15.40 -13.44
C GLN A 60 -7.36 -14.83 -13.86
N TRP A 61 -7.39 -13.69 -14.55
CA TRP A 61 -8.63 -13.11 -15.07
C TRP A 61 -9.31 -14.05 -16.06
N ILE A 62 -8.57 -14.61 -17.03
CA ILE A 62 -9.12 -15.60 -17.99
C ILE A 62 -9.75 -16.78 -17.26
N ASN A 63 -9.06 -17.36 -16.27
CA ASN A 63 -9.59 -18.50 -15.50
C ASN A 63 -10.87 -18.12 -14.75
N ALA A 64 -10.94 -16.93 -14.14
CA ALA A 64 -12.12 -16.44 -13.45
C ALA A 64 -13.32 -16.28 -14.41
N GLU A 65 -13.08 -15.67 -15.58
CA GLU A 65 -14.16 -15.49 -16.59
C GLU A 65 -14.65 -16.82 -17.19
N LEU A 66 -13.75 -17.79 -17.43
CA LEU A 66 -14.14 -19.11 -17.88
C LEU A 66 -15.01 -19.83 -16.86
N LEU A 67 -14.64 -19.80 -15.57
CA LEU A 67 -15.43 -20.38 -14.49
C LEU A 67 -16.77 -19.66 -14.32
N TYR A 68 -16.80 -18.34 -14.41
CA TYR A 68 -18.02 -17.54 -14.39
C TYR A 68 -18.96 -17.93 -15.53
N ALA A 69 -18.47 -17.96 -16.77
CA ALA A 69 -19.26 -18.32 -17.94
C ALA A 69 -19.83 -19.75 -17.83
N ALA A 70 -19.02 -20.70 -17.35
CA ALA A 70 -19.46 -22.07 -17.10
C ALA A 70 -20.55 -22.14 -16.01
N GLY A 71 -20.35 -21.39 -14.91
CA GLY A 71 -21.34 -21.31 -13.83
C GLY A 71 -22.67 -20.72 -14.28
N VAL A 72 -22.65 -19.66 -15.10
CA VAL A 72 -23.86 -19.07 -15.68
C VAL A 72 -24.58 -20.06 -16.58
N ARG A 73 -23.87 -20.80 -17.44
CA ARG A 73 -24.46 -21.86 -18.27
C ARG A 73 -25.08 -23.00 -17.45
N ALA A 74 -24.45 -23.34 -16.32
CA ALA A 74 -24.97 -24.34 -15.40
C ALA A 74 -26.13 -23.83 -14.54
N GLY A 75 -26.51 -22.56 -14.64
CA GLY A 75 -27.60 -21.96 -13.87
C GLY A 75 -27.26 -21.60 -12.44
N VAL A 76 -25.98 -21.63 -12.04
CA VAL A 76 -25.52 -21.30 -10.67
C VAL A 76 -25.93 -19.87 -10.27
N ASN A 77 -25.96 -18.94 -11.22
CA ASN A 77 -26.41 -17.57 -11.00
C ASN A 77 -27.91 -17.43 -10.68
N LYS A 78 -28.69 -18.50 -10.84
CA LYS A 78 -30.12 -18.55 -10.50
C LYS A 78 -30.39 -19.33 -9.21
N ASP A 79 -29.36 -19.95 -8.64
CA ASP A 79 -29.46 -20.63 -7.34
C ASP A 79 -29.77 -19.59 -6.25
N LEU A 80 -30.84 -19.83 -5.49
CA LEU A 80 -31.32 -18.90 -4.46
C LEU A 80 -30.26 -18.61 -3.39
N ALA A 81 -29.47 -19.62 -3.02
CA ALA A 81 -28.39 -19.44 -2.06
C ALA A 81 -27.29 -18.52 -2.61
N VAL A 82 -26.98 -18.61 -3.91
CA VAL A 82 -26.02 -17.73 -4.57
C VAL A 82 -26.57 -16.31 -4.69
N VAL A 83 -27.82 -16.17 -5.11
CA VAL A 83 -28.50 -14.86 -5.23
C VAL A 83 -28.51 -14.13 -3.89
N ASN A 84 -28.96 -14.80 -2.82
CA ASN A 84 -28.99 -14.21 -1.47
C ASN A 84 -27.59 -13.77 -1.00
N ARG A 85 -26.57 -14.59 -1.24
CA ARG A 85 -25.17 -14.22 -0.88
C ARG A 85 -24.65 -13.01 -1.64
N VAL A 86 -25.02 -12.87 -2.91
CA VAL A 86 -24.63 -11.69 -3.71
C VAL A 86 -25.34 -10.44 -3.18
N GLU A 87 -26.63 -10.52 -2.88
CA GLU A 87 -27.39 -9.40 -2.30
C GLU A 87 -26.84 -8.99 -0.93
N ASP A 88 -26.55 -9.94 -0.05
CA ASP A 88 -25.96 -9.64 1.27
C ASP A 88 -24.58 -9.02 1.15
N TYR A 89 -23.75 -9.50 0.22
CA TYR A 89 -22.47 -8.92 -0.06
C TYR A 89 -22.60 -7.48 -0.59
N GLN A 90 -23.53 -7.24 -1.51
CA GLN A 90 -23.79 -5.89 -2.05
C GLN A 90 -24.23 -4.92 -0.95
N LYS A 91 -25.20 -5.30 -0.09
CA LYS A 91 -25.65 -4.48 1.05
C LYS A 91 -24.46 -4.14 1.99
N LYS A 92 -23.68 -5.15 2.33
CA LYS A 92 -22.51 -4.99 3.20
C LYS A 92 -21.47 -4.05 2.57
N LEU A 93 -21.15 -4.22 1.30
CA LEU A 93 -20.18 -3.41 0.58
C LEU A 93 -20.62 -1.95 0.51
N ILE A 94 -21.89 -1.69 0.14
CA ILE A 94 -22.46 -0.34 0.08
C ILE A 94 -22.42 0.32 1.47
N GLY A 95 -22.84 -0.38 2.53
CA GLY A 95 -22.84 0.13 3.89
C GLY A 95 -21.45 0.45 4.40
N GLN A 96 -20.47 -0.44 4.17
CA GLN A 96 -19.07 -0.19 4.53
C GLN A 96 -18.48 1.00 3.77
N THR A 97 -18.72 1.08 2.46
CA THR A 97 -18.21 2.19 1.63
C THR A 97 -18.81 3.53 2.07
N TYR A 98 -20.11 3.57 2.37
CA TYR A 98 -20.75 4.76 2.93
C TYR A 98 -20.12 5.17 4.26
N LEU A 99 -19.95 4.23 5.19
CA LEU A 99 -19.33 4.49 6.48
C LEU A 99 -17.90 5.03 6.32
N GLU A 100 -17.08 4.41 5.47
CA GLU A 100 -15.72 4.88 5.19
C GLU A 100 -15.71 6.30 4.60
N MET A 101 -16.61 6.60 3.67
CA MET A 101 -16.75 7.93 3.06
C MET A 101 -17.06 9.00 4.13
N VAL A 102 -18.00 8.71 5.02
CA VAL A 102 -18.37 9.63 6.10
C VAL A 102 -17.23 9.78 7.12
N LEU A 103 -16.57 8.69 7.49
CA LEU A 103 -15.45 8.71 8.43
C LEU A 103 -14.26 9.54 7.92
N ARG A 104 -13.95 9.45 6.62
CA ARG A 104 -12.87 10.27 6.01
C ARG A 104 -13.07 11.77 6.21
N SER A 105 -14.32 12.23 6.25
CA SER A 105 -14.63 13.65 6.47
C SER A 105 -14.70 14.05 7.95
N ARG A 106 -14.86 13.08 8.86
CA ARG A 106 -15.08 13.34 10.29
C ARG A 106 -13.90 12.99 11.19
N VAL A 107 -13.01 12.10 10.73
CA VAL A 107 -11.90 11.59 11.53
C VAL A 107 -10.59 12.25 11.09
N GLY A 108 -10.17 13.26 11.82
CA GLY A 108 -8.85 13.87 11.72
C GLY A 108 -8.05 13.66 13.01
N VAL A 109 -6.74 13.62 12.93
CA VAL A 109 -5.82 13.55 14.05
C VAL A 109 -4.94 14.79 14.00
N SER A 110 -4.95 15.59 15.07
CA SER A 110 -4.12 16.79 15.18
C SER A 110 -2.74 16.46 15.77
N THR A 111 -1.77 17.33 15.52
CA THR A 111 -0.43 17.22 16.10
C THR A 111 -0.47 17.32 17.63
N ASP A 112 -1.39 18.09 18.20
CA ASP A 112 -1.50 18.23 19.64
C ASP A 112 -2.03 16.94 20.29
N GLU A 113 -3.00 16.26 19.68
CA GLU A 113 -3.46 14.95 20.16
C GLU A 113 -2.32 13.90 20.13
N ILE A 114 -1.43 13.97 19.15
CA ILE A 114 -0.26 13.08 19.09
C ILE A 114 0.70 13.38 20.23
N LYS A 115 0.97 14.67 20.51
CA LYS A 115 1.83 15.09 21.62
C LYS A 115 1.25 14.65 22.98
N ASP A 116 -0.04 14.92 23.19
CA ASP A 116 -0.72 14.57 24.44
C ASP A 116 -0.68 13.04 24.64
N PHE A 117 -1.02 12.27 23.62
CA PHE A 117 -0.92 10.81 23.66
C PHE A 117 0.50 10.33 23.98
N TYR A 118 1.53 10.93 23.33
CA TYR A 118 2.93 10.57 23.60
C TYR A 118 3.32 10.85 25.04
N ILE A 119 2.89 11.99 25.62
CA ILE A 119 3.18 12.35 27.00
C ILE A 119 2.47 11.40 27.97
N GLU A 120 1.16 11.16 27.75
CA GLU A 120 0.35 10.28 28.60
C GLU A 120 0.83 8.83 28.59
N GLN A 121 1.25 8.35 27.40
CA GLN A 121 1.66 6.96 27.20
C GLN A 121 3.19 6.78 27.14
N LYS A 122 3.95 7.73 27.67
CA LYS A 122 5.42 7.76 27.52
C LYS A 122 6.11 6.46 27.94
N GLU A 123 5.66 5.83 29.02
CA GLU A 123 6.23 4.57 29.50
C GLU A 123 6.05 3.41 28.51
N SER A 124 5.00 3.43 27.68
CA SER A 124 4.79 2.42 26.65
C SER A 124 5.83 2.50 25.51
N PHE A 125 6.50 3.65 25.38
CA PHE A 125 7.55 3.88 24.36
C PHE A 125 8.97 3.64 24.90
N LYS A 126 9.08 3.10 26.12
CA LYS A 126 10.37 2.72 26.69
C LYS A 126 10.90 1.44 26.05
N ARG A 127 12.15 1.48 25.63
CA ARG A 127 12.82 0.32 25.02
C ARG A 127 13.08 -0.77 26.06
N LEU A 128 12.49 -1.93 25.88
CA LEU A 128 12.67 -3.09 26.77
C LEU A 128 13.99 -3.82 26.50
N HIS A 129 14.52 -3.67 25.29
CA HIS A 129 15.78 -4.25 24.83
C HIS A 129 16.63 -3.17 24.16
N GLY A 130 17.90 -3.47 23.89
CA GLY A 130 18.72 -2.63 23.03
C GLY A 130 18.16 -2.63 21.61
N GLU A 131 18.19 -1.48 20.92
CA GLU A 131 17.78 -1.34 19.52
C GLU A 131 18.92 -0.75 18.71
N ALA A 132 18.97 -1.08 17.44
CA ALA A 132 19.89 -0.46 16.50
C ALA A 132 19.24 -0.21 15.13
N LEU A 133 19.51 0.95 14.55
CA LEU A 133 19.21 1.24 13.17
C LEU A 133 20.43 0.82 12.35
N ILE A 134 20.24 -0.11 11.41
CA ILE A 134 21.34 -0.71 10.66
C ILE A 134 21.04 -0.79 9.16
N ASN A 135 22.10 -0.78 8.35
CA ASN A 135 22.08 -1.28 6.98
C ASN A 135 22.74 -2.65 6.96
N ASN A 136 22.08 -3.66 6.39
CA ASN A 136 22.60 -5.02 6.33
C ASN A 136 22.76 -5.48 4.86
N PHE A 137 24.00 -5.77 4.48
CA PHE A 137 24.37 -6.28 3.17
C PHE A 137 24.66 -7.78 3.26
N ASN A 138 23.89 -8.60 2.55
CA ASN A 138 24.06 -10.04 2.49
C ASN A 138 24.63 -10.47 1.13
N VAL A 139 25.68 -11.27 1.16
CA VAL A 139 26.34 -11.80 -0.06
C VAL A 139 26.82 -13.23 0.15
N ASP A 140 26.93 -13.99 -0.94
CA ASP A 140 27.24 -15.41 -0.92
C ASP A 140 28.73 -15.69 -0.70
N ASN A 141 29.61 -14.70 -0.85
CA ASN A 141 31.03 -14.94 -0.75
C ASN A 141 31.78 -13.87 0.08
N LYS A 142 32.84 -14.31 0.76
CA LYS A 142 33.67 -13.50 1.64
C LYS A 142 34.41 -12.36 0.91
N ARG A 143 34.78 -12.57 -0.36
CA ARG A 143 35.53 -11.58 -1.14
C ARG A 143 34.69 -10.33 -1.40
N ASP A 144 33.43 -10.52 -1.78
CA ASP A 144 32.51 -9.39 -2.04
C ASP A 144 32.10 -8.71 -0.74
N ALA A 145 31.87 -9.47 0.35
CA ALA A 145 31.65 -8.90 1.66
C ALA A 145 32.80 -7.98 2.12
N LYS A 146 34.07 -8.40 1.90
CA LYS A 146 35.23 -7.54 2.20
C LYS A 146 35.25 -6.27 1.35
N LYS A 147 34.89 -6.37 0.06
CA LYS A 147 34.81 -5.18 -0.81
C LYS A 147 33.72 -4.20 -0.36
N ILE A 148 32.53 -4.73 0.01
CA ILE A 148 31.42 -3.93 0.51
C ILE A 148 31.88 -3.19 1.77
N ARG A 149 32.45 -3.89 2.74
CA ARG A 149 32.95 -3.27 3.96
C ARG A 149 33.95 -2.14 3.67
N ALA A 150 34.92 -2.40 2.82
CA ALA A 150 35.94 -1.41 2.44
C ALA A 150 35.34 -0.17 1.74
N LEU A 151 34.22 -0.34 1.02
CA LEU A 151 33.51 0.77 0.39
C LEU A 151 32.65 1.56 1.40
N LEU A 152 32.05 0.88 2.38
CA LEU A 152 31.28 1.52 3.46
C LEU A 152 32.16 2.37 4.37
N GLU A 153 33.38 1.92 4.65
CA GLU A 153 34.38 2.65 5.47
C GLU A 153 34.92 3.90 4.77
N LYS A 154 34.68 4.04 3.46
CA LYS A 154 35.02 5.26 2.71
C LYS A 154 33.91 6.29 2.85
N ASP A 155 34.29 7.55 2.63
CA ASP A 155 33.47 8.73 2.81
C ASP A 155 32.03 8.62 2.26
N ALA A 156 31.06 9.09 3.04
CA ALA A 156 29.61 8.97 2.77
C ALA A 156 29.16 9.57 1.43
N GLY A 157 29.89 10.59 0.90
CA GLY A 157 29.62 11.22 -0.40
C GLY A 157 30.09 10.43 -1.64
N ASN A 158 30.68 9.27 -1.46
CA ASN A 158 31.26 8.49 -2.56
C ASN A 158 30.18 7.84 -3.44
N LYS A 159 30.13 8.19 -4.74
CA LYS A 159 29.21 7.61 -5.73
C LYS A 159 29.23 6.07 -5.75
N LYS A 160 30.39 5.44 -5.49
CA LYS A 160 30.51 3.96 -5.44
C LYS A 160 29.78 3.38 -4.23
N ARG A 161 29.78 4.09 -3.10
CA ARG A 161 29.03 3.71 -1.91
C ARG A 161 27.51 3.76 -2.19
N ASN A 162 27.01 4.84 -2.78
CA ASN A 162 25.59 4.97 -3.12
C ASN A 162 25.10 3.86 -4.06
N LYS A 163 25.90 3.52 -5.09
CA LYS A 163 25.62 2.40 -5.99
C LYS A 163 25.53 1.04 -5.28
N LEU A 164 26.16 0.86 -4.10
CA LEU A 164 25.99 -0.38 -3.33
C LEU A 164 24.57 -0.49 -2.79
N PHE A 165 24.02 0.58 -2.23
CA PHE A 165 22.67 0.57 -1.69
C PHE A 165 21.63 0.24 -2.76
N GLU A 166 21.77 0.83 -3.95
CA GLU A 166 20.93 0.54 -5.11
C GLU A 166 21.09 -0.92 -5.56
N LYS A 167 22.34 -1.37 -5.75
CA LYS A 167 22.64 -2.73 -6.25
C LYS A 167 22.08 -3.83 -5.36
N TYR A 168 22.17 -3.66 -4.04
CA TYR A 168 21.74 -4.66 -3.08
C TYR A 168 20.36 -4.35 -2.47
N SER A 169 19.68 -3.29 -2.94
CA SER A 169 18.36 -2.84 -2.45
C SER A 169 18.31 -2.72 -0.92
N VAL A 170 19.39 -2.17 -0.33
CA VAL A 170 19.53 -2.07 1.13
C VAL A 170 18.94 -0.77 1.61
N ASN A 171 18.01 -0.87 2.55
CA ASN A 171 17.44 0.23 3.30
C ASN A 171 17.75 0.07 4.79
N ALA A 172 17.77 1.18 5.51
CA ALA A 172 17.93 1.18 6.94
C ALA A 172 16.74 0.46 7.63
N ILE A 173 17.07 -0.48 8.50
CA ILE A 173 16.08 -1.24 9.29
C ILE A 173 16.38 -1.09 10.79
N SER A 174 15.33 -1.00 11.59
CA SER A 174 15.42 -1.08 13.04
C SER A 174 15.41 -2.54 13.47
N VAL A 175 16.34 -2.93 14.34
CA VAL A 175 16.47 -4.29 14.90
C VAL A 175 16.57 -4.24 16.40
N GLU A 176 16.00 -5.24 17.07
CA GLU A 176 16.10 -5.38 18.53
C GLU A 176 17.11 -6.44 18.90
N GLU A 177 17.69 -6.26 20.07
CA GLU A 177 18.57 -7.26 20.71
C GLU A 177 17.81 -8.57 20.88
N ASN A 178 18.47 -9.69 20.55
CA ASN A 178 17.95 -11.05 20.56
C ASN A 178 16.94 -11.42 19.45
N GLN A 179 16.68 -10.54 18.48
CA GLN A 179 15.88 -10.86 17.28
C GLN A 179 16.74 -11.26 16.08
N LEU A 180 18.04 -11.09 16.17
CA LEU A 180 18.99 -11.42 15.10
C LEU A 180 19.62 -12.80 15.32
N LEU A 181 20.19 -13.37 14.24
CA LEU A 181 21.01 -14.58 14.36
C LEU A 181 22.14 -14.35 15.37
N PRO A 182 22.50 -15.33 16.20
CA PRO A 182 23.42 -15.15 17.35
C PRO A 182 24.73 -14.45 17.00
N ALA A 183 25.36 -14.81 15.87
CA ALA A 183 26.60 -14.17 15.43
C ALA A 183 26.43 -12.69 15.08
N ILE A 184 25.32 -12.33 14.47
CA ILE A 184 24.97 -10.96 14.10
C ILE A 184 24.58 -10.19 15.36
N ASN A 185 23.73 -10.78 16.21
CA ASN A 185 23.29 -10.17 17.47
C ASN A 185 24.46 -9.77 18.35
N ASN A 186 25.40 -10.70 18.60
CA ASN A 186 26.60 -10.42 19.37
C ASN A 186 27.48 -9.34 18.73
N ALA A 187 27.55 -9.31 17.42
CA ALA A 187 28.32 -8.31 16.70
C ALA A 187 27.70 -6.90 16.78
N VAL A 188 26.36 -6.80 16.78
CA VAL A 188 25.63 -5.53 16.86
C VAL A 188 25.51 -5.03 18.31
N PHE A 189 25.16 -5.92 19.26
CA PHE A 189 24.80 -5.55 20.63
C PHE A 189 25.88 -5.93 21.67
N GLY A 190 26.85 -6.76 21.33
CA GLY A 190 27.89 -7.26 22.25
C GLY A 190 28.95 -6.23 22.68
N GLY A 191 28.58 -4.96 22.80
CA GLY A 191 29.42 -3.89 23.39
C GLY A 191 30.45 -3.27 22.44
N THR A 192 30.50 -3.66 21.17
CA THR A 192 31.37 -3.03 20.16
C THR A 192 30.95 -1.60 19.85
N LYS A 193 31.91 -0.67 19.79
CA LYS A 193 31.68 0.72 19.34
C LYS A 193 31.85 0.90 17.82
N ARG A 194 32.12 -0.20 17.09
CA ARG A 194 32.37 -0.13 15.65
C ARG A 194 31.09 0.23 14.89
N THR A 195 31.24 1.11 13.92
CA THR A 195 30.16 1.49 12.99
C THR A 195 29.98 0.44 11.89
N TYR A 196 31.09 -0.14 11.42
CA TYR A 196 31.10 -1.13 10.36
C TYR A 196 31.52 -2.50 10.90
N ILE A 197 30.69 -3.49 10.73
CA ILE A 197 30.86 -4.84 11.27
C ILE A 197 30.84 -5.86 10.13
N GLY A 198 31.61 -6.91 10.28
CA GLY A 198 31.66 -8.01 9.30
C GLY A 198 32.98 -8.01 8.50
N PRO A 199 33.13 -8.95 7.54
CA PRO A 199 32.13 -9.99 7.15
C PRO A 199 31.84 -10.99 8.28
N ILE A 200 30.55 -11.17 8.60
CA ILE A 200 30.08 -12.19 9.53
C ILE A 200 29.54 -13.36 8.68
N LYS A 201 30.05 -14.56 8.90
CA LYS A 201 29.53 -15.76 8.23
C LYS A 201 28.32 -16.30 9.01
N SER A 202 27.21 -16.53 8.31
CA SER A 202 26.02 -17.17 8.85
C SER A 202 25.46 -18.14 7.81
N GLY A 203 25.68 -19.44 7.98
CA GLY A 203 25.41 -20.43 6.95
C GLY A 203 26.26 -20.17 5.70
N ASP A 204 25.59 -20.07 4.56
CA ASP A 204 26.23 -19.83 3.26
C ASP A 204 26.36 -18.34 2.90
N ILE A 205 25.89 -17.46 3.80
CA ILE A 205 25.84 -16.01 3.57
C ILE A 205 26.86 -15.27 4.43
N TYR A 206 27.42 -14.21 3.89
CA TYR A 206 28.27 -13.25 4.60
C TYR A 206 27.52 -11.92 4.77
N SER A 207 27.31 -11.47 6.01
CA SER A 207 26.69 -10.20 6.34
C SER A 207 27.74 -9.13 6.61
N VAL A 208 27.52 -7.95 6.06
CA VAL A 208 28.26 -6.72 6.39
C VAL A 208 27.24 -5.69 6.87
N ILE A 209 27.48 -5.17 8.08
CA ILE A 209 26.53 -4.32 8.75
C ILE A 209 27.15 -2.94 8.98
N GLU A 210 26.44 -1.91 8.57
CA GLU A 210 26.68 -0.53 8.98
C GLU A 210 25.69 -0.18 10.06
N ILE A 211 26.16 0.23 11.23
CA ILE A 211 25.33 0.71 12.32
C ILE A 211 25.20 2.21 12.23
N ILE A 212 23.99 2.66 11.94
CA ILE A 212 23.64 4.07 11.84
C ILE A 212 23.48 4.67 13.23
N LYS A 213 22.73 3.97 14.11
CA LYS A 213 22.46 4.45 15.46
C LYS A 213 22.18 3.28 16.39
N ARG A 214 22.59 3.39 17.63
CA ARG A 214 22.25 2.46 18.73
C ARG A 214 21.40 3.18 19.75
N PHE A 215 20.42 2.48 20.26
CA PHE A 215 19.54 2.94 21.31
C PHE A 215 19.62 1.98 22.50
N PRO A 216 20.16 2.41 23.64
CA PRO A 216 20.27 1.56 24.81
C PRO A 216 18.89 1.15 25.37
N LYS A 217 18.83 -0.03 25.98
CA LYS A 217 17.72 -0.46 26.81
C LYS A 217 17.38 0.61 27.86
N GLY A 218 16.07 0.82 28.11
CA GLY A 218 15.56 1.78 29.08
C GLY A 218 15.46 3.21 28.56
N THR A 219 15.96 3.51 27.35
CA THR A 219 15.71 4.81 26.68
C THR A 219 14.32 4.84 26.06
N TYR A 220 13.80 6.03 25.80
CA TYR A 220 12.50 6.20 25.15
C TYR A 220 12.66 6.40 23.65
N ARG A 221 11.74 5.83 22.87
CA ARG A 221 11.59 6.21 21.44
C ARG A 221 11.14 7.66 21.39
N SER A 222 11.68 8.46 20.47
CA SER A 222 11.26 9.83 20.29
C SER A 222 9.83 9.88 19.72
N MET A 223 9.16 11.01 19.87
CA MET A 223 7.83 11.21 19.27
C MET A 223 7.87 10.98 17.75
N ASP A 224 8.92 11.43 17.08
CA ASP A 224 9.10 11.24 15.63
C ASP A 224 9.22 9.75 15.25
N ASP A 225 9.93 8.94 16.08
CA ASP A 225 10.07 7.49 15.86
C ASP A 225 8.73 6.74 15.96
N VAL A 226 7.75 7.28 16.70
CA VAL A 226 6.47 6.64 16.99
C VAL A 226 5.27 7.41 16.44
N TYR A 227 5.51 8.49 15.72
CA TYR A 227 4.46 9.40 15.21
C TYR A 227 3.38 8.65 14.43
N ASP A 228 3.76 7.90 13.42
CA ASP A 228 2.82 7.15 12.57
C ASP A 228 2.04 6.10 13.38
N HIS A 229 2.69 5.45 14.33
CA HIS A 229 2.04 4.49 15.21
C HIS A 229 0.97 5.20 16.07
N ILE A 230 1.30 6.32 16.70
CA ILE A 230 0.37 7.10 17.53
C ILE A 230 -0.79 7.61 16.67
N TYR A 231 -0.48 8.16 15.49
CA TYR A 231 -1.49 8.63 14.54
C TYR A 231 -2.52 7.54 14.23
N LEU A 232 -2.07 6.34 13.86
CA LEU A 232 -2.94 5.20 13.55
C LEU A 232 -3.78 4.75 14.75
N VAL A 233 -3.20 4.75 15.97
CA VAL A 233 -3.94 4.38 17.19
C VAL A 233 -5.05 5.38 17.48
N ILE A 234 -4.76 6.68 17.43
CA ILE A 234 -5.75 7.73 17.66
C ILE A 234 -6.82 7.70 16.58
N GLN A 235 -6.42 7.61 15.31
CA GLN A 235 -7.33 7.53 14.17
C GLN A 235 -8.30 6.35 14.31
N LYS A 236 -7.79 5.17 14.64
CA LYS A 236 -8.62 3.97 14.84
C LYS A 236 -9.60 4.15 16.01
N ARG A 237 -9.15 4.71 17.12
CA ARG A 237 -10.03 4.99 18.28
C ARG A 237 -11.16 5.95 17.91
N LYS A 238 -10.83 7.06 17.23
CA LYS A 238 -11.80 8.04 16.76
C LYS A 238 -12.77 7.41 15.74
N ALA A 239 -12.27 6.59 14.82
CA ALA A 239 -13.12 5.92 13.83
C ALA A 239 -14.15 5.00 14.49
N VAL A 240 -13.78 4.26 15.54
CA VAL A 240 -14.72 3.41 16.27
C VAL A 240 -15.82 4.25 16.94
N ILE A 241 -15.45 5.34 17.63
CA ILE A 241 -16.41 6.23 18.30
C ILE A 241 -17.35 6.89 17.27
N GLN A 242 -16.78 7.42 16.18
CA GLN A 242 -17.57 8.07 15.14
C GLN A 242 -18.47 7.08 14.39
N SER A 243 -18.02 5.83 14.19
CA SER A 243 -18.86 4.78 13.58
C SER A 243 -20.10 4.51 14.42
N ALA A 244 -19.95 4.39 15.75
CA ALA A 244 -21.08 4.23 16.66
C ALA A 244 -22.07 5.41 16.58
N ALA A 245 -21.55 6.65 16.63
CA ALA A 245 -22.36 7.85 16.54
C ALA A 245 -23.10 7.96 15.19
N ILE A 246 -22.47 7.56 14.08
CA ILE A 246 -23.11 7.52 12.75
C ILE A 246 -24.26 6.51 12.77
N ILE A 247 -24.03 5.30 13.26
CA ILE A 247 -25.08 4.27 13.34
C ILE A 247 -26.24 4.72 14.23
N ASP A 248 -25.96 5.36 15.36
CA ASP A 248 -27.01 5.87 16.24
C ASP A 248 -27.82 7.00 15.59
N SER A 249 -27.17 7.88 14.81
CA SER A 249 -27.85 8.88 13.99
C SER A 249 -28.76 8.26 12.94
N LEU A 250 -28.28 7.22 12.24
CA LEU A 250 -29.07 6.51 11.24
C LEU A 250 -30.28 5.78 11.85
N LYS A 251 -30.15 5.25 13.06
CA LYS A 251 -31.29 4.66 13.79
C LYS A 251 -32.39 5.66 14.13
N GLN A 252 -32.03 6.96 14.28
CA GLN A 252 -33.01 8.01 14.49
C GLN A 252 -33.70 8.46 13.19
N GLU A 253 -32.99 8.34 12.07
CA GLU A 253 -33.47 8.78 10.75
C GLU A 253 -34.30 7.74 10.04
N TYR A 254 -33.94 6.44 10.20
CA TYR A 254 -34.58 5.31 9.49
C TYR A 254 -35.49 4.51 10.40
N LEU A 255 -36.68 4.14 9.90
CA LEU A 255 -37.57 3.20 10.60
C LEU A 255 -36.92 1.82 10.64
N PHE A 256 -36.83 1.23 11.82
CA PHE A 256 -36.41 -0.14 12.02
C PHE A 256 -37.24 -0.83 13.11
N GLU A 257 -37.44 -2.11 12.98
CA GLU A 257 -38.10 -2.93 13.98
C GLU A 257 -37.14 -4.04 14.40
N LEU A 258 -37.11 -4.32 15.70
CA LEU A 258 -36.35 -5.43 16.27
C LEU A 258 -37.35 -6.37 16.96
N ASN A 259 -37.58 -7.53 16.37
CA ASN A 259 -38.42 -8.58 16.96
C ASN A 259 -37.56 -9.86 17.13
N VAL A 260 -37.13 -10.11 18.35
CA VAL A 260 -36.31 -11.28 18.74
C VAL A 260 -37.07 -12.24 19.64
N GLU A 261 -38.38 -11.98 19.88
CA GLU A 261 -39.28 -12.86 20.66
C GLU A 261 -39.67 -14.06 19.79
N GLY A 262 -38.87 -15.09 19.73
CA GLY A 262 -39.19 -16.30 18.97
C GLY A 262 -37.98 -17.09 18.44
N LEU A 263 -36.75 -16.69 18.84
CA LEU A 263 -35.53 -17.45 18.52
C LEU A 263 -35.21 -18.48 19.60
#